data_d686f288ec4ab48ee161e256a5ee6c83
#
_entry.id   d686f288ec4ab48ee161e256a5ee6c83
#
_cell.length_a   1.000
_cell.length_b   1.000
_cell.length_c   1.000
_cell.angle_alpha   90.00
_cell.angle_beta   90.00
_cell.angle_gamma   90.00
#
_symmetry.space_group_name_H-M   'P 1'
#
loop_
_entity.id
_entity.type
_entity.pdbx_description
1 polymer ?
#
loop_
_entity_poly.entity_id
_entity_poly.type
_entity_poly.pdbx_seq_one_letter_code
_entity_poly.pdbx_strand_id
1 'polypeptide(L)'
;MKKELFVFALSALCGLSAEATINIAGVEKQVDTLECRTVGPGVQYVRMHMPEYPLDVYTMTIDLNNPYNDVDAFIGKNHAGSTEAMTSAYTRLSTPEHQSIGSINGNFWIVSGQNMDDRLLGQPHSGCIVNGEIATEPNGWNRAGRGDEIEKLQEIGFVVLDQDKKMWIDDMNFEAKVINAANESFAIAEVNRIRNENEIVLYNHFTGQTTSDIDGTDVLIKPVEGASWGLNKDVECVVTRIVQSKGGTELDEGASALSGNGTGAEFLNQMNVGDKVKINTKLTTRTDNLIPIAEQMLTGNALVMREGKLTPRNENEAYNSQTYSRSGIGMSQDGKTLYLIVIDYKSSTSVGTNTATMCYILKQAGAWNVANMDAGGSAQMMLRGKLVNNPA
;
A
#
# COMPACT_ATOMS: atom_id res chain seq x y z
N MET A 1 32.00 -16.62 10.50
CA MET A 1 31.88 -17.40 9.27
C MET A 1 30.63 -18.28 9.35
N LYS A 2 29.48 -17.73 8.92
CA LYS A 2 28.16 -18.38 8.63
C LYS A 2 27.15 -17.29 8.27
N LYS A 3 27.34 -16.62 7.13
CA LYS A 3 26.45 -15.53 6.65
C LYS A 3 26.03 -15.66 5.18
N GLU A 4 26.23 -16.81 4.56
CA GLU A 4 25.94 -16.94 3.10
C GLU A 4 24.97 -18.08 2.76
N LEU A 5 24.01 -18.42 3.62
CA LEU A 5 23.18 -19.61 3.36
C LEU A 5 21.68 -19.33 3.12
N PHE A 6 21.21 -18.09 2.96
CA PHE A 6 19.77 -17.85 2.92
C PHE A 6 19.18 -17.29 1.61
N VAL A 7 20.00 -16.93 0.63
CA VAL A 7 19.47 -16.45 -0.69
C VAL A 7 19.19 -17.62 -1.66
N PHE A 8 19.52 -18.84 -1.30
CA PHE A 8 19.49 -20.01 -2.20
C PHE A 8 18.17 -20.82 -2.24
N ALA A 9 17.18 -20.57 -1.38
CA ALA A 9 16.07 -21.51 -1.24
C ALA A 9 15.08 -21.53 -2.42
N LEU A 10 14.76 -20.38 -3.04
CA LEU A 10 13.88 -20.37 -4.22
C LEU A 10 14.64 -20.53 -5.54
N SER A 11 15.88 -20.06 -5.63
CA SER A 11 16.73 -20.33 -6.79
C SER A 11 17.17 -21.80 -6.87
N ALA A 12 17.19 -22.52 -5.75
CA ALA A 12 17.41 -23.96 -5.73
C ALA A 12 16.25 -24.75 -6.36
N LEU A 13 15.04 -24.22 -6.35
CA LEU A 13 13.89 -24.83 -7.04
C LEU A 13 14.00 -24.78 -8.56
N CYS A 14 14.79 -23.87 -9.13
CA CYS A 14 14.99 -23.76 -10.57
C CYS A 14 15.94 -24.81 -11.16
N GLY A 15 16.65 -25.57 -10.36
CA GLY A 15 17.70 -26.50 -10.80
C GLY A 15 17.48 -27.99 -10.53
N LEU A 16 16.39 -28.38 -9.87
CA LEU A 16 16.21 -29.78 -9.40
C LEU A 16 14.86 -30.35 -9.86
N SER A 17 14.94 -31.35 -10.68
CA SER A 17 13.87 -32.31 -11.00
C SER A 17 13.77 -33.40 -9.91
N ALA A 18 13.66 -33.06 -8.64
CA ALA A 18 13.45 -34.03 -7.56
C ALA A 18 12.76 -33.38 -6.37
N GLU A 19 11.59 -33.90 -6.01
CA GLU A 19 10.89 -33.82 -4.73
C GLU A 19 11.27 -32.62 -3.83
N ALA A 20 11.01 -31.37 -4.33
CA ALA A 20 11.16 -30.19 -3.50
C ALA A 20 10.04 -30.18 -2.45
N THR A 21 10.35 -29.80 -1.22
CA THR A 21 9.37 -29.67 -0.14
C THR A 21 9.34 -28.25 0.41
N ILE A 22 8.18 -27.87 0.93
CA ILE A 22 7.99 -26.65 1.72
C ILE A 22 7.52 -27.06 3.12
N ASN A 23 8.16 -26.51 4.15
CA ASN A 23 7.75 -26.74 5.52
C ASN A 23 6.58 -25.83 5.90
N ILE A 24 5.40 -26.42 6.10
CA ILE A 24 4.20 -25.74 6.56
C ILE A 24 3.92 -26.13 8.00
N ALA A 25 4.16 -25.23 8.95
CA ALA A 25 3.91 -25.44 10.38
C ALA A 25 4.60 -26.73 10.95
N GLY A 26 5.80 -27.05 10.50
CA GLY A 26 6.55 -28.23 10.94
C GLY A 26 6.29 -29.49 10.10
N VAL A 27 5.42 -29.42 9.09
CA VAL A 27 5.12 -30.55 8.20
C VAL A 27 5.68 -30.26 6.80
N GLU A 28 6.56 -31.15 6.32
CA GLU A 28 7.06 -31.09 4.95
C GLU A 28 5.95 -31.45 3.96
N LYS A 29 5.73 -30.57 2.99
CA LYS A 29 4.76 -30.73 1.90
C LYS A 29 5.47 -30.77 0.57
N GLN A 30 5.13 -31.76 -0.26
CA GLN A 30 5.68 -31.86 -1.60
C GLN A 30 5.26 -30.67 -2.47
N VAL A 31 6.19 -30.23 -3.32
CA VAL A 31 5.99 -29.12 -4.25
C VAL A 31 6.53 -29.46 -5.62
N ASP A 32 5.67 -29.36 -6.61
CA ASP A 32 6.04 -29.47 -8.03
C ASP A 32 6.29 -28.07 -8.59
N THR A 33 7.51 -27.78 -9.03
CA THR A 33 7.83 -26.54 -9.73
C THR A 33 7.39 -26.68 -11.19
N LEU A 34 6.29 -25.98 -11.55
CA LEU A 34 5.72 -26.02 -12.89
C LEU A 34 6.39 -25.05 -13.86
N GLU A 35 6.85 -23.92 -13.34
CA GLU A 35 7.57 -22.90 -14.11
C GLU A 35 8.55 -22.17 -13.20
N CYS A 36 9.76 -21.94 -13.68
CA CYS A 36 10.75 -21.09 -13.03
C CYS A 36 11.56 -20.35 -14.08
N ARG A 37 11.55 -19.01 -14.04
CA ARG A 37 12.30 -18.21 -15.00
C ARG A 37 12.68 -16.84 -14.48
N THR A 38 13.80 -16.32 -14.93
CA THR A 38 14.16 -14.92 -14.81
C THR A 38 13.33 -14.08 -15.79
N VAL A 39 12.63 -13.08 -15.28
CA VAL A 39 11.72 -12.24 -16.07
C VAL A 39 12.20 -10.81 -16.24
N GLY A 40 13.21 -10.44 -15.47
CA GLY A 40 13.94 -9.17 -15.53
C GLY A 40 15.25 -9.27 -14.77
N PRO A 41 16.12 -8.25 -14.82
CA PRO A 41 17.36 -8.23 -14.04
C PRO A 41 17.06 -8.38 -12.54
N GLY A 42 17.54 -9.46 -11.88
CA GLY A 42 17.26 -9.72 -10.46
C GLY A 42 15.78 -9.98 -10.14
N VAL A 43 14.95 -10.30 -11.15
CA VAL A 43 13.54 -10.62 -10.97
C VAL A 43 13.27 -12.06 -11.39
N GLN A 44 12.83 -12.89 -10.46
CA GLN A 44 12.52 -14.29 -10.68
C GLN A 44 11.03 -14.55 -10.47
N TYR A 45 10.41 -15.26 -11.39
CA TYR A 45 9.05 -15.76 -11.32
C TYR A 45 9.06 -17.27 -11.15
N VAL A 46 8.22 -17.78 -10.23
CA VAL A 46 8.04 -19.21 -10.01
C VAL A 46 6.55 -19.54 -9.89
N ARG A 47 6.11 -20.55 -10.65
CA ARG A 47 4.81 -21.18 -10.47
C ARG A 47 4.99 -22.57 -9.89
N MET A 48 4.29 -22.86 -8.80
CA MET A 48 4.35 -24.12 -8.06
C MET A 48 2.98 -24.74 -7.90
N HIS A 49 2.94 -26.06 -7.78
CA HIS A 49 1.76 -26.81 -7.39
C HIS A 49 2.08 -27.68 -6.16
N MET A 50 1.20 -27.70 -5.19
CA MET A 50 1.32 -28.55 -3.99
C MET A 50 0.25 -29.66 -4.09
N PRO A 51 0.62 -30.89 -4.48
CA PRO A 51 -0.37 -31.94 -4.82
C PRO A 51 -1.10 -32.53 -3.61
N GLU A 52 -0.44 -32.67 -2.45
CA GLU A 52 -1.04 -33.25 -1.23
C GLU A 52 -2.12 -32.35 -0.59
N TYR A 53 -1.99 -31.05 -0.76
CA TYR A 53 -2.98 -30.05 -0.42
C TYR A 53 -3.08 -29.13 -1.62
N PRO A 54 -4.01 -29.42 -2.56
CA PRO A 54 -3.93 -28.86 -3.90
C PRO A 54 -3.96 -27.33 -3.87
N LEU A 55 -2.79 -26.72 -4.12
CA LEU A 55 -2.59 -25.28 -4.23
C LEU A 55 -1.78 -24.95 -5.47
N ASP A 56 -2.28 -24.03 -6.26
CA ASP A 56 -1.51 -23.34 -7.29
C ASP A 56 -0.98 -22.02 -6.70
N VAL A 57 0.34 -21.91 -6.68
CA VAL A 57 1.08 -20.81 -6.04
C VAL A 57 1.94 -20.11 -7.09
N TYR A 58 1.84 -18.79 -7.12
CA TYR A 58 2.57 -17.90 -8.02
C TYR A 58 3.40 -16.94 -7.18
N THR A 59 4.71 -16.91 -7.40
CA THR A 59 5.60 -16.03 -6.65
C THR A 59 6.49 -15.22 -7.57
N MET A 60 6.87 -14.05 -7.12
CA MET A 60 7.88 -13.22 -7.73
C MET A 60 8.84 -12.72 -6.66
N THR A 61 10.15 -12.87 -6.91
CA THR A 61 11.22 -12.36 -6.06
C THR A 61 11.95 -11.26 -6.80
N ILE A 62 12.10 -10.10 -6.17
CA ILE A 62 12.70 -8.91 -6.77
C ILE A 62 13.88 -8.46 -5.91
N ASP A 63 15.08 -8.40 -6.51
CA ASP A 63 16.29 -7.84 -5.89
C ASP A 63 16.30 -6.31 -6.05
N LEU A 64 16.14 -5.58 -4.96
CA LEU A 64 16.14 -4.12 -4.91
C LEU A 64 17.55 -3.52 -4.87
N ASN A 65 18.60 -4.34 -4.68
CA ASN A 65 19.97 -3.88 -4.90
C ASN A 65 20.29 -3.72 -6.38
N ASN A 66 19.52 -4.38 -7.26
CA ASN A 66 19.72 -4.21 -8.68
C ASN A 66 19.25 -2.80 -9.12
N PRO A 67 20.13 -1.97 -9.69
CA PRO A 67 19.81 -0.58 -10.00
C PRO A 67 18.72 -0.42 -11.08
N TYR A 68 18.45 -1.47 -11.85
CA TYR A 68 17.41 -1.47 -12.89
C TYR A 68 16.02 -1.82 -12.37
N ASN A 69 15.91 -2.25 -11.11
CA ASN A 69 14.61 -2.56 -10.50
C ASN A 69 14.08 -1.35 -9.74
N ASP A 70 12.78 -1.12 -9.90
CA ASP A 70 11.99 -0.18 -9.13
C ASP A 70 10.65 -0.78 -8.76
N VAL A 71 9.95 -0.18 -7.82
CA VAL A 71 8.64 -0.65 -7.34
C VAL A 71 7.73 0.55 -7.20
N ASP A 72 6.65 0.54 -7.96
CA ASP A 72 5.63 1.58 -7.94
C ASP A 72 4.37 1.09 -7.22
N ALA A 73 3.85 1.90 -6.32
CA ALA A 73 2.45 1.86 -5.95
C ALA A 73 1.63 2.64 -6.99
N PHE A 74 0.39 2.24 -7.21
CA PHE A 74 -0.50 3.01 -8.08
C PHE A 74 -1.95 2.93 -7.61
N ILE A 75 -2.73 3.92 -8.02
CA ILE A 75 -4.16 3.98 -7.77
C ILE A 75 -4.91 4.01 -9.13
N GLY A 76 -6.12 3.50 -9.16
CA GLY A 76 -6.87 3.39 -10.41
C GLY A 76 -7.01 4.73 -11.13
N LYS A 77 -6.56 4.81 -12.39
CA LYS A 77 -6.63 6.01 -13.25
C LYS A 77 -6.01 7.27 -12.62
N ASN A 78 -5.08 7.12 -11.67
CA ASN A 78 -4.52 8.21 -10.87
C ASN A 78 -5.59 9.05 -10.15
N HIS A 79 -6.71 8.44 -9.74
CA HIS A 79 -7.79 9.12 -9.04
C HIS A 79 -8.28 8.28 -7.87
N ALA A 80 -8.40 8.88 -6.69
CA ALA A 80 -8.67 8.19 -5.43
C ALA A 80 -9.96 7.35 -5.44
N GLY A 81 -11.02 7.82 -6.09
CA GLY A 81 -12.31 7.13 -6.22
C GLY A 81 -12.47 6.28 -7.48
N SER A 82 -11.39 5.94 -8.19
CA SER A 82 -11.48 5.19 -9.44
C SER A 82 -10.98 3.77 -9.29
N THR A 83 -11.67 2.84 -9.96
CA THR A 83 -11.20 1.48 -10.17
C THR A 83 -10.60 1.32 -11.57
N GLU A 84 -9.62 0.45 -11.71
CA GLU A 84 -8.94 0.16 -12.96
C GLU A 84 -8.57 -1.32 -13.04
N ALA A 85 -8.79 -1.95 -14.20
CA ALA A 85 -8.29 -3.29 -14.43
C ALA A 85 -6.75 -3.28 -14.50
N MET A 86 -6.10 -4.29 -13.93
CA MET A 86 -4.63 -4.39 -13.92
C MET A 86 -4.01 -4.36 -15.33
N THR A 87 -4.70 -4.89 -16.34
CA THR A 87 -4.28 -4.82 -17.76
C THR A 87 -4.29 -3.40 -18.31
N SER A 88 -5.28 -2.59 -17.90
CA SER A 88 -5.35 -1.16 -18.24
C SER A 88 -4.23 -0.38 -17.54
N ALA A 89 -4.03 -0.63 -16.24
CA ALA A 89 -2.95 -0.01 -15.47
C ALA A 89 -1.57 -0.36 -16.07
N TYR A 90 -1.34 -1.61 -16.47
CA TYR A 90 -0.12 -2.01 -17.17
C TYR A 90 0.10 -1.17 -18.43
N THR A 91 -0.92 -1.00 -19.26
CA THR A 91 -0.82 -0.22 -20.52
C THR A 91 -0.53 1.26 -20.22
N ARG A 92 -1.09 1.80 -19.15
CA ARG A 92 -0.91 3.20 -18.75
C ARG A 92 0.46 3.48 -18.13
N LEU A 93 0.98 2.54 -17.32
CA LEU A 93 2.19 2.73 -16.51
C LEU A 93 3.46 2.21 -17.19
N SER A 94 3.35 1.27 -18.14
CA SER A 94 4.52 0.69 -18.80
C SER A 94 4.91 1.52 -20.02
N THR A 95 6.12 2.09 -19.98
CA THR A 95 6.73 2.82 -21.09
C THR A 95 7.98 2.11 -21.59
N PRO A 96 8.57 2.50 -22.74
CA PRO A 96 9.84 1.93 -23.20
C PRO A 96 10.98 2.10 -22.18
N GLU A 97 11.00 3.22 -21.44
CA GLU A 97 12.03 3.57 -20.46
C GLU A 97 11.73 2.96 -19.09
N HIS A 98 10.46 2.71 -18.79
CA HIS A 98 9.98 2.20 -17.49
C HIS A 98 8.98 1.05 -17.73
N GLN A 99 9.51 -0.16 -17.88
CA GLN A 99 8.70 -1.33 -18.23
C GLN A 99 8.18 -2.06 -16.97
N SER A 100 6.87 -2.18 -16.85
CA SER A 100 6.28 -3.05 -15.83
C SER A 100 6.59 -4.52 -16.14
N ILE A 101 7.31 -5.18 -15.24
CA ILE A 101 7.67 -6.61 -15.35
C ILE A 101 6.58 -7.47 -14.71
N GLY A 102 6.09 -7.08 -13.55
CA GLY A 102 5.07 -7.80 -12.80
C GLY A 102 4.33 -6.93 -11.82
N SER A 103 3.13 -7.34 -11.46
CA SER A 103 2.31 -6.66 -10.46
C SER A 103 1.36 -7.61 -9.76
N ILE A 104 0.91 -7.23 -8.56
CA ILE A 104 -0.19 -7.85 -7.84
C ILE A 104 -1.22 -6.79 -7.43
N ASN A 105 -2.41 -7.23 -7.05
CA ASN A 105 -3.43 -6.35 -6.45
C ASN A 105 -2.97 -5.80 -5.09
N GLY A 106 -3.53 -4.66 -4.73
CA GLY A 106 -3.39 -4.07 -3.40
C GLY A 106 -4.49 -4.50 -2.43
N ASN A 107 -4.87 -3.59 -1.52
CA ASN A 107 -5.84 -3.82 -0.47
C ASN A 107 -7.29 -3.67 -0.97
N PHE A 108 -8.25 -3.88 -0.05
CA PHE A 108 -9.66 -3.62 -0.25
C PHE A 108 -9.96 -2.19 -0.67
N TRP A 109 -11.09 -2.01 -1.34
CA TRP A 109 -11.62 -0.68 -1.67
C TRP A 109 -13.09 -0.56 -1.24
N ILE A 110 -13.54 0.68 -1.11
CA ILE A 110 -14.88 1.02 -0.66
C ILE A 110 -15.88 0.71 -1.77
N VAL A 111 -16.84 -0.16 -1.47
CA VAL A 111 -17.96 -0.51 -2.36
C VAL A 111 -19.29 -0.16 -1.69
N SER A 112 -20.35 0.01 -2.48
CA SER A 112 -21.68 0.31 -1.98
C SER A 112 -22.17 -0.75 -0.99
N GLY A 113 -22.88 -0.31 0.04
CA GLY A 113 -23.47 -1.20 1.05
C GLY A 113 -22.57 -1.59 2.22
N GLN A 114 -21.40 -0.96 2.35
CA GLN A 114 -20.46 -1.19 3.47
C GLN A 114 -20.68 -0.24 4.66
N ASN A 115 -21.79 0.49 4.73
CA ASN A 115 -22.03 1.57 5.72
C ASN A 115 -20.94 2.65 5.73
N MET A 116 -20.38 2.92 4.57
CA MET A 116 -19.41 3.99 4.34
C MET A 116 -20.06 5.06 3.47
N ASP A 117 -19.49 6.26 3.49
CA ASP A 117 -19.99 7.38 2.69
C ASP A 117 -19.79 7.08 1.19
N ASP A 118 -20.87 7.21 0.42
CA ASP A 118 -20.86 6.95 -1.03
C ASP A 118 -19.91 7.87 -1.80
N ARG A 119 -19.52 9.01 -1.23
CA ARG A 119 -18.51 9.91 -1.82
C ARG A 119 -17.10 9.31 -1.82
N LEU A 120 -16.89 8.26 -1.04
CA LEU A 120 -15.61 7.53 -0.97
C LEU A 120 -15.58 6.28 -1.84
N LEU A 121 -16.65 5.98 -2.58
CA LEU A 121 -16.71 4.78 -3.43
C LEU A 121 -15.51 4.70 -4.38
N GLY A 122 -14.93 3.52 -4.47
CA GLY A 122 -13.75 3.24 -5.28
C GLY A 122 -12.40 3.54 -4.60
N GLN A 123 -12.40 4.30 -3.49
CA GLN A 123 -11.17 4.57 -2.76
C GLN A 123 -10.68 3.31 -2.04
N PRO A 124 -9.36 3.11 -1.92
CA PRO A 124 -8.81 2.09 -1.03
C PRO A 124 -9.29 2.30 0.42
N HIS A 125 -9.50 1.22 1.15
CA HIS A 125 -9.85 1.30 2.57
C HIS A 125 -8.76 1.99 3.40
N SER A 126 -7.52 1.89 2.97
CA SER A 126 -6.35 2.38 3.69
C SER A 126 -5.36 3.08 2.75
N GLY A 127 -4.20 3.45 3.28
CA GLY A 127 -3.28 4.36 2.62
C GLY A 127 -2.68 3.85 1.32
N CYS A 128 -2.51 4.81 0.41
CA CYS A 128 -1.71 4.67 -0.79
C CYS A 128 -0.88 5.94 -0.97
N ILE A 129 0.42 5.77 -1.20
CA ILE A 129 1.35 6.86 -1.55
C ILE A 129 1.97 6.50 -2.89
N VAL A 130 1.94 7.45 -3.81
CA VAL A 130 2.47 7.31 -5.16
C VAL A 130 3.49 8.43 -5.39
N ASN A 131 4.74 8.08 -5.62
CA ASN A 131 5.83 9.03 -5.86
C ASN A 131 5.93 10.14 -4.78
N GLY A 132 5.80 9.76 -3.51
CA GLY A 132 5.86 10.65 -2.37
C GLY A 132 4.57 11.42 -2.07
N GLU A 133 3.57 11.37 -2.94
CA GLU A 133 2.29 12.03 -2.71
C GLU A 133 1.23 11.07 -2.15
N ILE A 134 0.51 11.53 -1.14
CA ILE A 134 -0.53 10.74 -0.49
C ILE A 134 -1.77 10.72 -1.39
N ALA A 135 -2.05 9.56 -2.01
CA ALA A 135 -3.26 9.38 -2.79
C ALA A 135 -4.49 9.10 -1.92
N THR A 136 -4.31 8.36 -0.84
CA THR A 136 -5.34 8.14 0.19
C THR A 136 -4.71 8.09 1.57
N GLU A 137 -5.47 8.52 2.56
CA GLU A 137 -5.06 8.61 3.97
C GLU A 137 -4.39 7.32 4.48
N PRO A 138 -3.15 7.38 4.99
CA PRO A 138 -2.48 6.20 5.55
C PRO A 138 -3.24 5.51 6.68
N ASN A 139 -3.91 6.26 7.55
CA ASN A 139 -4.72 5.73 8.64
C ASN A 139 -6.20 5.49 8.26
N GLY A 140 -6.55 5.61 6.98
CA GLY A 140 -7.93 5.64 6.50
C GLY A 140 -8.79 4.44 6.89
N TRP A 141 -8.20 3.29 7.16
CA TRP A 141 -8.93 2.13 7.66
C TRP A 141 -9.61 2.40 9.02
N ASN A 142 -8.96 3.15 9.90
CA ASN A 142 -9.48 3.46 11.23
C ASN A 142 -10.67 4.42 11.19
N ARG A 143 -10.77 5.26 10.14
CA ARG A 143 -11.81 6.30 9.99
C ARG A 143 -12.89 5.99 8.97
N ALA A 144 -12.74 4.95 8.18
CA ALA A 144 -13.67 4.60 7.12
C ALA A 144 -15.01 4.01 7.62
N GLY A 145 -15.46 4.38 8.80
CA GLY A 145 -16.83 4.15 9.29
C GLY A 145 -17.12 2.78 9.87
N ARG A 146 -16.11 1.94 10.10
CA ARG A 146 -16.30 0.65 10.80
C ARG A 146 -16.34 0.73 12.33
N GLY A 147 -16.40 1.96 12.88
CA GLY A 147 -16.60 2.21 14.32
C GLY A 147 -15.45 1.74 15.21
N ASP A 148 -15.69 1.80 16.51
CA ASP A 148 -14.73 1.56 17.60
C ASP A 148 -13.98 0.21 17.56
N GLU A 149 -14.45 -0.75 16.76
CA GLU A 149 -13.79 -2.06 16.64
C GLU A 149 -12.47 -1.98 15.85
N ILE A 150 -12.34 -1.00 14.96
CA ILE A 150 -11.16 -0.86 14.09
C ILE A 150 -10.06 -0.05 14.77
N GLU A 151 -10.37 0.88 15.64
CA GLU A 151 -9.36 1.55 16.48
C GLU A 151 -8.55 0.58 17.33
N LYS A 152 -9.10 -0.63 17.56
CA LYS A 152 -8.44 -1.72 18.27
C LYS A 152 -7.63 -2.65 17.37
N LEU A 153 -7.74 -2.53 16.04
CA LEU A 153 -6.97 -3.37 15.12
C LEU A 153 -5.51 -2.89 15.10
N GLN A 154 -4.71 -3.55 15.88
CA GLN A 154 -3.25 -3.50 15.79
C GLN A 154 -2.79 -4.39 14.62
N GLU A 155 -1.56 -4.17 14.14
CA GLU A 155 -0.93 -4.99 13.10
C GLU A 155 -1.57 -4.81 11.71
N ILE A 156 -1.80 -3.55 11.34
CA ILE A 156 -2.07 -3.18 9.95
C ILE A 156 -0.77 -3.36 9.14
N GLY A 157 -0.88 -3.94 7.97
CA GLY A 157 0.28 -4.23 7.12
C GLY A 157 0.63 -3.06 6.21
N PHE A 158 1.43 -2.11 6.67
CA PHE A 158 2.00 -1.08 5.81
C PHE A 158 3.18 -1.64 5.02
N VAL A 159 3.19 -1.43 3.72
CA VAL A 159 4.25 -1.80 2.79
C VAL A 159 4.78 -0.52 2.17
N VAL A 160 5.99 -0.14 2.53
CA VAL A 160 6.62 1.13 2.14
C VAL A 160 7.92 0.87 1.42
N LEU A 161 8.15 1.57 0.31
CA LEU A 161 9.46 1.73 -0.32
C LEU A 161 9.97 3.13 -0.01
N ASP A 162 11.18 3.23 0.56
CA ASP A 162 11.83 4.52 0.79
C ASP A 162 12.69 4.98 -0.41
N GLN A 163 13.19 6.21 -0.34
CA GLN A 163 14.05 6.82 -1.36
C GLN A 163 15.34 6.04 -1.66
N ASP A 164 15.79 5.20 -0.71
CA ASP A 164 16.99 4.37 -0.84
C ASP A 164 16.67 2.96 -1.39
N LYS A 165 15.46 2.77 -1.93
CA LYS A 165 14.94 1.47 -2.40
C LYS A 165 15.02 0.39 -1.34
N LYS A 166 14.71 0.75 -0.09
CA LYS A 166 14.54 -0.21 1.00
C LYS A 166 13.07 -0.37 1.30
N MET A 167 12.65 -1.63 1.40
CA MET A 167 11.30 -1.99 1.82
C MET A 167 11.18 -1.97 3.34
N TRP A 168 10.01 -1.52 3.80
CA TRP A 168 9.57 -1.58 5.17
C TRP A 168 8.18 -2.21 5.20
N ILE A 169 8.00 -3.29 5.94
CA ILE A 169 6.69 -3.88 6.17
C ILE A 169 6.51 -3.99 7.68
N ASP A 170 5.63 -3.18 8.23
CA ASP A 170 5.30 -3.16 9.65
C ASP A 170 3.93 -2.50 9.87
N ASP A 171 3.48 -2.47 11.12
CA ASP A 171 2.42 -1.60 11.59
C ASP A 171 3.01 -0.20 11.82
N MET A 172 2.33 0.84 11.35
CA MET A 172 2.87 2.21 11.34
C MET A 172 1.87 3.23 11.85
N ASN A 173 2.41 4.35 12.34
CA ASN A 173 1.66 5.53 12.74
C ASN A 173 1.92 6.65 11.74
N PHE A 174 0.86 7.32 11.32
CA PHE A 174 0.93 8.50 10.47
C PHE A 174 0.34 9.72 11.18
N GLU A 175 1.02 10.83 11.10
CA GLU A 175 0.59 12.14 11.59
C GLU A 175 0.85 13.20 10.52
N ALA A 176 -0.07 14.16 10.39
CA ALA A 176 0.10 15.30 9.50
C ALA A 176 -0.39 16.59 10.16
N LYS A 177 0.28 17.71 9.87
CA LYS A 177 -0.13 19.04 10.32
C LYS A 177 0.24 20.13 9.32
N VAL A 178 -0.51 21.19 9.34
CA VAL A 178 -0.15 22.46 8.69
C VAL A 178 0.42 23.42 9.74
N ILE A 179 1.44 24.18 9.36
CA ILE A 179 2.06 25.23 10.17
C ILE A 179 1.93 26.55 9.38
N ASN A 180 1.28 27.55 9.96
CA ASN A 180 1.04 28.85 9.33
C ASN A 180 2.26 29.79 9.43
N ALA A 181 2.16 30.98 8.81
CA ALA A 181 3.22 31.98 8.83
C ALA A 181 3.55 32.53 10.24
N ALA A 182 2.61 32.45 11.20
CA ALA A 182 2.83 32.81 12.59
C ALA A 182 3.47 31.67 13.41
N ASN A 183 3.84 30.56 12.76
CA ASN A 183 4.38 29.35 13.39
C ASN A 183 3.40 28.64 14.35
N GLU A 184 2.12 28.85 14.15
CA GLU A 184 1.05 28.07 14.80
C GLU A 184 0.74 26.84 13.96
N SER A 185 0.29 25.76 14.59
CA SER A 185 0.02 24.51 13.88
C SER A 185 -1.36 23.98 14.16
N PHE A 186 -1.95 23.32 13.15
CA PHE A 186 -3.20 22.59 13.25
C PHE A 186 -3.04 21.20 12.61
N ALA A 187 -3.64 20.17 13.21
CA ALA A 187 -3.59 18.82 12.67
C ALA A 187 -4.34 18.73 11.33
N ILE A 188 -3.75 18.05 10.36
CA ILE A 188 -4.45 17.59 9.17
C ILE A 188 -5.05 16.23 9.54
N ALA A 189 -6.36 16.18 9.62
CA ALA A 189 -7.08 15.01 10.10
C ALA A 189 -7.03 13.86 9.09
N GLU A 190 -7.12 14.20 7.80
CA GLU A 190 -7.16 13.22 6.71
C GLU A 190 -6.61 13.78 5.40
N VAL A 191 -6.36 12.91 4.43
CA VAL A 191 -5.98 13.28 3.05
C VAL A 191 -6.94 12.64 2.07
N ASN A 192 -7.53 13.45 1.17
CA ASN A 192 -8.46 13.01 0.11
C ASN A 192 -9.69 12.24 0.63
N ARG A 193 -10.09 12.50 1.86
CA ARG A 193 -11.29 11.94 2.50
C ARG A 193 -12.34 13.04 2.72
N ILE A 194 -13.38 12.74 3.47
CA ILE A 194 -14.44 13.69 3.80
C ILE A 194 -14.02 14.49 5.02
N ARG A 195 -14.15 15.80 4.95
CA ARG A 195 -13.94 16.70 6.08
C ARG A 195 -15.14 16.62 7.04
N ASN A 196 -14.88 16.34 8.31
CA ASN A 196 -15.86 16.45 9.38
C ASN A 196 -15.80 17.82 10.05
N GLU A 197 -16.66 18.04 11.05
CA GLU A 197 -16.65 19.26 11.86
C GLU A 197 -15.31 19.43 12.60
N ASN A 198 -14.83 20.66 12.66
CA ASN A 198 -13.63 21.07 13.38
C ASN A 198 -12.32 20.43 12.86
N GLU A 199 -12.33 19.93 11.63
CA GLU A 199 -11.15 19.32 11.00
C GLU A 199 -10.56 20.19 9.91
N ILE A 200 -9.29 19.90 9.57
CA ILE A 200 -8.65 20.26 8.29
C ILE A 200 -8.34 18.97 7.57
N VAL A 201 -8.75 18.89 6.30
CA VAL A 201 -8.41 17.81 5.37
C VAL A 201 -7.56 18.38 4.23
N LEU A 202 -6.52 17.66 3.84
CA LEU A 202 -5.69 17.98 2.69
C LEU A 202 -6.26 17.28 1.46
N TYR A 203 -6.53 18.04 0.38
CA TYR A 203 -6.91 17.52 -0.91
C TYR A 203 -5.84 17.82 -1.94
N ASN A 204 -5.62 16.92 -2.87
CA ASN A 204 -4.65 17.06 -3.95
C ASN A 204 -5.19 16.54 -5.29
N HIS A 205 -4.33 16.46 -6.30
CA HIS A 205 -4.72 16.10 -7.66
C HIS A 205 -5.39 14.71 -7.77
N PHE A 206 -5.22 13.81 -6.79
CA PHE A 206 -5.89 12.51 -6.79
C PHE A 206 -7.41 12.60 -6.57
N THR A 207 -7.94 13.73 -6.06
CA THR A 207 -9.37 14.03 -6.05
C THR A 207 -9.74 15.15 -7.01
N GLY A 208 -8.80 16.05 -7.32
CA GLY A 208 -9.01 17.20 -8.20
C GLY A 208 -9.91 18.31 -7.62
N GLN A 209 -10.59 18.03 -6.51
CA GLN A 209 -11.48 18.97 -5.81
C GLN A 209 -11.65 18.59 -4.34
N THR A 210 -12.15 19.53 -3.52
CA THR A 210 -12.57 19.23 -2.15
C THR A 210 -13.90 18.47 -2.16
N THR A 211 -14.12 17.54 -1.24
CA THR A 211 -15.26 16.61 -1.25
C THR A 211 -16.24 16.82 -0.10
N SER A 212 -16.08 17.88 0.70
CA SER A 212 -17.03 18.20 1.76
C SER A 212 -18.28 18.91 1.21
N ASP A 213 -19.40 18.74 1.88
CA ASP A 213 -20.66 19.46 1.69
C ASP A 213 -20.99 20.40 2.87
N ILE A 214 -20.09 20.53 3.84
CA ILE A 214 -20.21 21.39 5.01
C ILE A 214 -19.54 22.74 4.70
N ASP A 215 -20.19 23.85 5.08
CA ASP A 215 -19.61 25.19 4.96
C ASP A 215 -18.24 25.27 5.63
N GLY A 216 -17.29 25.94 4.99
CA GLY A 216 -15.94 26.07 5.48
C GLY A 216 -15.03 26.93 4.64
N THR A 217 -13.75 26.87 4.92
CA THR A 217 -12.71 27.60 4.21
C THR A 217 -11.77 26.63 3.51
N ASP A 218 -11.59 26.85 2.23
CA ASP A 218 -10.60 26.14 1.41
C ASP A 218 -9.44 27.08 1.09
N VAL A 219 -8.23 26.69 1.49
CA VAL A 219 -6.98 27.42 1.23
C VAL A 219 -6.16 26.61 0.24
N LEU A 220 -6.03 27.12 -0.99
CA LEU A 220 -5.20 26.47 -2.02
C LEU A 220 -3.75 26.84 -1.80
N ILE A 221 -2.91 25.83 -1.86
CA ILE A 221 -1.46 25.94 -1.63
C ILE A 221 -0.69 25.26 -2.77
N LYS A 222 0.48 25.79 -3.08
CA LYS A 222 1.44 25.15 -3.99
C LYS A 222 2.81 25.04 -3.33
N PRO A 223 3.56 23.94 -3.53
CA PRO A 223 4.95 23.89 -3.13
C PRO A 223 5.73 25.09 -3.71
N VAL A 224 6.62 25.69 -2.92
CA VAL A 224 7.52 26.73 -3.42
C VAL A 224 8.50 26.14 -4.44
N GLU A 225 9.12 26.99 -5.25
CA GLU A 225 10.09 26.56 -6.24
C GLU A 225 11.20 25.68 -5.60
N GLY A 226 11.44 24.52 -6.18
CA GLY A 226 12.39 23.51 -5.69
C GLY A 226 11.89 22.62 -4.55
N ALA A 227 10.71 22.89 -3.98
CA ALA A 227 10.08 21.97 -3.04
C ALA A 227 9.25 20.91 -3.79
N SER A 228 9.20 19.70 -3.24
CA SER A 228 8.37 18.60 -3.74
C SER A 228 7.63 17.92 -2.60
N TRP A 229 6.49 17.34 -2.91
CA TRP A 229 5.76 16.50 -1.95
C TRP A 229 6.63 15.32 -1.49
N GLY A 230 6.32 14.78 -0.34
CA GLY A 230 6.96 13.60 0.23
C GLY A 230 6.63 13.47 1.70
N LEU A 231 6.77 12.25 2.24
CA LEU A 231 6.58 11.97 3.65
C LEU A 231 7.89 12.11 4.42
N ASN A 232 7.74 12.37 5.73
CA ASN A 232 8.84 12.57 6.68
C ASN A 232 9.74 13.75 6.32
N LYS A 233 9.15 14.78 5.73
CA LYS A 233 9.79 16.06 5.46
C LYS A 233 8.82 17.23 5.62
N ASP A 234 9.33 18.41 5.82
CA ASP A 234 8.55 19.64 5.74
C ASP A 234 8.44 20.07 4.27
N VAL A 235 7.22 20.26 3.79
CA VAL A 235 6.97 20.83 2.46
C VAL A 235 6.54 22.26 2.61
N GLU A 236 7.42 23.20 2.23
CA GLU A 236 7.10 24.63 2.22
C GLU A 236 6.19 24.92 1.01
N CYS A 237 5.06 25.55 1.28
CA CYS A 237 4.06 25.92 0.29
C CYS A 237 3.75 27.42 0.39
N VAL A 238 3.22 27.99 -0.70
CA VAL A 238 2.65 29.34 -0.73
C VAL A 238 1.15 29.24 -0.89
N VAL A 239 0.40 30.06 -0.15
CA VAL A 239 -1.05 30.23 -0.31
C VAL A 239 -1.35 30.96 -1.61
N THR A 240 -2.09 30.33 -2.51
CA THR A 240 -2.42 30.90 -3.84
C THR A 240 -3.83 31.42 -3.95
N ARG A 241 -4.79 30.84 -3.22
CA ARG A 241 -6.21 31.23 -3.25
C ARG A 241 -6.90 30.82 -1.96
N ILE A 242 -7.87 31.61 -1.52
CA ILE A 242 -8.72 31.32 -0.36
C ILE A 242 -10.17 31.42 -0.81
N VAL A 243 -10.98 30.42 -0.49
CA VAL A 243 -12.38 30.31 -0.89
C VAL A 243 -13.25 29.98 0.32
N GLN A 244 -14.30 30.77 0.54
CA GLN A 244 -15.38 30.36 1.45
C GLN A 244 -16.33 29.47 0.65
N SER A 245 -16.46 28.20 1.05
CA SER A 245 -17.07 27.16 0.22
C SER A 245 -17.88 26.15 1.02
N LYS A 246 -18.88 25.57 0.34
CA LYS A 246 -19.58 24.36 0.81
C LYS A 246 -18.86 23.06 0.43
N GLY A 247 -17.70 23.17 -0.18
CA GLY A 247 -16.98 22.06 -0.79
C GLY A 247 -17.12 22.06 -2.32
N GLY A 248 -16.53 21.05 -2.97
CA GLY A 248 -16.46 20.99 -4.43
C GLY A 248 -15.57 22.08 -5.04
N THR A 249 -14.68 22.69 -4.26
CA THR A 249 -13.69 23.65 -4.77
C THR A 249 -12.70 22.91 -5.66
N GLU A 250 -12.71 23.25 -6.96
CA GLU A 250 -11.74 22.71 -7.92
C GLU A 250 -10.33 23.19 -7.58
N LEU A 251 -9.36 22.27 -7.73
CA LEU A 251 -7.96 22.57 -7.52
C LEU A 251 -7.35 23.17 -8.79
N ASP A 252 -6.58 24.25 -8.62
CA ASP A 252 -5.78 24.79 -9.70
C ASP A 252 -4.65 23.79 -10.04
N GLU A 253 -4.13 23.85 -11.28
CA GLU A 253 -3.02 22.98 -11.71
C GLU A 253 -1.82 23.05 -10.75
N GLY A 254 -1.38 21.90 -10.26
CA GLY A 254 -0.28 21.76 -9.30
C GLY A 254 -0.59 22.27 -7.90
N ALA A 255 -1.84 22.62 -7.59
CA ALA A 255 -2.25 23.01 -6.25
C ALA A 255 -2.81 21.82 -5.45
N SER A 256 -2.72 21.96 -4.14
CA SER A 256 -3.48 21.20 -3.15
C SER A 256 -4.37 22.15 -2.36
N ALA A 257 -5.37 21.65 -1.65
CA ALA A 257 -6.24 22.47 -0.80
C ALA A 257 -6.22 21.97 0.64
N LEU A 258 -6.05 22.89 1.58
CA LEU A 258 -6.40 22.71 2.98
C LEU A 258 -7.86 23.13 3.14
N SER A 259 -8.73 22.19 3.47
CA SER A 259 -10.16 22.42 3.62
C SER A 259 -10.53 22.30 5.08
N GLY A 260 -10.99 23.37 5.70
CA GLY A 260 -11.29 23.47 7.12
C GLY A 260 -12.74 23.84 7.40
N ASN A 261 -13.27 23.32 8.52
CA ASN A 261 -14.56 23.69 9.07
C ASN A 261 -14.44 23.97 10.57
N GLY A 262 -15.35 24.77 11.16
CA GLY A 262 -15.32 25.12 12.58
C GLY A 262 -13.94 25.66 13.00
N THR A 263 -13.30 25.05 14.02
CA THR A 263 -11.97 25.47 14.47
C THR A 263 -10.89 25.30 13.40
N GLY A 264 -11.04 24.35 12.47
CA GLY A 264 -10.16 24.21 11.30
C GLY A 264 -10.31 25.42 10.35
N ALA A 265 -11.53 25.88 10.09
CA ALA A 265 -11.75 27.08 9.30
C ALA A 265 -11.24 28.35 10.01
N GLU A 266 -11.43 28.46 11.34
CA GLU A 266 -10.90 29.57 12.13
C GLU A 266 -9.37 29.68 12.01
N PHE A 267 -8.67 28.55 12.02
CA PHE A 267 -7.23 28.51 11.80
C PHE A 267 -6.86 28.92 10.37
N LEU A 268 -7.56 28.40 9.34
CA LEU A 268 -7.30 28.73 7.95
C LEU A 268 -7.61 30.18 7.59
N ASN A 269 -8.61 30.79 8.24
CA ASN A 269 -9.00 32.20 8.06
C ASN A 269 -7.94 33.20 8.53
N GLN A 270 -6.92 32.76 9.27
CA GLN A 270 -5.77 33.62 9.65
C GLN A 270 -4.75 33.77 8.52
N MET A 271 -4.85 32.97 7.46
CA MET A 271 -3.92 32.98 6.34
C MET A 271 -4.32 34.03 5.29
N ASN A 272 -3.34 34.51 4.54
CA ASN A 272 -3.53 35.40 3.41
C ASN A 272 -2.88 34.83 2.15
N VAL A 273 -3.38 35.23 0.99
CA VAL A 273 -2.72 34.89 -0.28
C VAL A 273 -1.31 35.43 -0.28
N GLY A 274 -0.32 34.59 -0.61
CA GLY A 274 1.09 34.89 -0.55
C GLY A 274 1.80 34.45 0.73
N ASP A 275 1.06 34.07 1.79
CA ASP A 275 1.66 33.54 3.00
C ASP A 275 2.37 32.22 2.71
N LYS A 276 3.49 31.99 3.42
CA LYS A 276 4.18 30.70 3.43
C LYS A 276 3.64 29.84 4.55
N VAL A 277 3.33 28.61 4.21
CA VAL A 277 2.88 27.57 5.13
C VAL A 277 3.74 26.33 4.96
N LYS A 278 3.78 25.47 5.98
CA LYS A 278 4.48 24.18 5.88
C LYS A 278 3.49 23.04 6.11
N ILE A 279 3.59 22.04 5.28
CA ILE A 279 2.94 20.75 5.50
C ILE A 279 4.00 19.81 6.06
N ASN A 280 3.80 19.39 7.30
CA ASN A 280 4.67 18.43 7.99
C ASN A 280 3.93 17.10 8.08
N THR A 281 4.57 16.04 7.64
CA THR A 281 4.06 14.66 7.74
C THR A 281 5.05 13.79 8.45
N LYS A 282 4.56 12.82 9.21
CA LYS A 282 5.38 11.89 9.97
C LYS A 282 4.82 10.48 9.84
N LEU A 283 5.63 9.56 9.30
CA LEU A 283 5.36 8.13 9.22
C LEU A 283 6.43 7.40 10.03
N THR A 284 6.04 6.66 11.05
CA THR A 284 6.94 5.90 11.91
C THR A 284 6.46 4.46 12.03
N THR A 285 7.40 3.55 12.23
CA THR A 285 7.06 2.19 12.64
C THR A 285 6.42 2.21 14.03
N ARG A 286 5.78 1.12 14.42
CA ARG A 286 5.21 0.96 15.76
C ARG A 286 6.24 1.13 16.90
N THR A 287 7.51 0.94 16.62
CA THR A 287 8.63 1.13 17.57
C THR A 287 9.25 2.53 17.46
N ASP A 288 8.52 3.49 16.92
CA ASP A 288 8.91 4.90 16.74
C ASP A 288 10.16 5.13 15.88
N ASN A 289 10.55 4.15 15.05
CA ASN A 289 11.58 4.37 14.06
C ASN A 289 11.02 5.20 12.90
N LEU A 290 11.62 6.36 12.66
CA LEU A 290 11.28 7.18 11.51
C LEU A 290 11.70 6.46 10.22
N ILE A 291 10.75 6.31 9.31
CA ILE A 291 11.04 5.83 7.95
C ILE A 291 11.75 6.97 7.20
N PRO A 292 12.84 6.72 6.46
CA PRO A 292 13.34 7.70 5.50
C PRO A 292 12.25 8.17 4.55
N ILE A 293 12.49 9.19 3.73
CA ILE A 293 11.45 9.70 2.83
C ILE A 293 10.76 8.55 2.11
N ALA A 294 9.46 8.36 2.42
CA ALA A 294 8.66 7.30 1.81
C ALA A 294 8.20 7.75 0.42
N GLU A 295 8.52 6.98 -0.60
CA GLU A 295 8.15 7.28 -1.98
C GLU A 295 6.92 6.50 -2.44
N GLN A 296 6.84 5.22 -2.08
CA GLN A 296 5.72 4.38 -2.45
C GLN A 296 5.15 3.71 -1.21
N MET A 297 3.84 3.58 -1.13
CA MET A 297 3.19 2.85 -0.04
C MET A 297 1.87 2.22 -0.49
N LEU A 298 1.66 1.01 -0.03
CA LEU A 298 0.35 0.37 0.04
C LEU A 298 0.11 -0.08 1.47
N THR A 299 -1.15 -0.11 1.88
CA THR A 299 -1.51 -0.71 3.17
C THR A 299 -2.34 -1.96 2.93
N GLY A 300 -1.88 -3.11 3.39
CA GLY A 300 -2.64 -4.36 3.40
C GLY A 300 -3.68 -4.38 4.52
N ASN A 301 -4.54 -5.40 4.55
CA ASN A 301 -5.51 -5.54 5.63
C ASN A 301 -4.85 -5.94 6.96
N ALA A 302 -3.74 -6.67 6.91
CA ALA A 302 -3.05 -7.16 8.10
C ALA A 302 -1.56 -7.36 7.87
N LEU A 303 -0.76 -7.05 8.87
CA LEU A 303 0.58 -7.58 9.04
C LEU A 303 0.43 -9.00 9.58
N VAL A 304 0.68 -10.01 8.77
CA VAL A 304 0.42 -11.41 9.09
C VAL A 304 1.66 -12.18 9.53
N MET A 305 2.84 -11.66 9.24
CA MET A 305 4.12 -12.17 9.76
C MET A 305 5.05 -11.00 10.09
N ARG A 306 5.65 -11.05 11.28
CA ARG A 306 6.68 -10.13 11.75
C ARG A 306 7.89 -10.91 12.25
N GLU A 307 9.08 -10.54 11.81
CA GLU A 307 10.34 -11.19 12.22
C GLU A 307 10.33 -12.71 12.06
N GLY A 308 9.74 -13.17 10.96
CA GLY A 308 9.61 -14.59 10.65
C GLY A 308 8.62 -15.36 11.54
N LYS A 309 7.79 -14.69 12.34
CA LYS A 309 6.76 -15.29 13.20
C LYS A 309 5.38 -14.79 12.79
N LEU A 310 4.38 -15.66 12.85
CA LEU A 310 3.00 -15.27 12.65
C LEU A 310 2.59 -14.26 13.72
N THR A 311 1.78 -13.26 13.33
CA THR A 311 1.26 -12.26 14.26
C THR A 311 -0.03 -12.77 14.92
N PRO A 312 -0.42 -12.24 16.09
CA PRO A 312 -1.71 -12.56 16.71
C PRO A 312 -2.91 -12.32 15.78
N ARG A 313 -2.85 -11.29 14.92
CA ARG A 313 -3.91 -11.00 13.97
C ARG A 313 -4.05 -12.07 12.88
N ASN A 314 -2.97 -12.73 12.51
CA ASN A 314 -3.04 -13.87 11.61
C ASN A 314 -3.93 -14.98 12.16
N GLU A 315 -3.83 -15.26 13.46
CA GLU A 315 -4.52 -16.35 14.12
C GLU A 315 -5.95 -16.00 14.54
N ASN A 316 -6.17 -14.76 14.98
CA ASN A 316 -7.40 -14.34 15.65
C ASN A 316 -8.43 -13.69 14.72
N GLU A 317 -8.04 -13.25 13.53
CA GLU A 317 -8.96 -12.67 12.56
C GLU A 317 -9.56 -13.74 11.66
N ALA A 318 -10.90 -13.85 11.64
CA ALA A 318 -11.60 -14.85 10.84
C ALA A 318 -11.23 -14.80 9.34
N TYR A 319 -11.07 -13.59 8.79
CA TYR A 319 -10.67 -13.42 7.40
C TYR A 319 -9.29 -14.03 7.10
N ASN A 320 -8.34 -13.92 8.02
CA ASN A 320 -6.99 -14.46 7.86
C ASN A 320 -6.92 -15.97 8.08
N SER A 321 -7.74 -16.52 8.98
CA SER A 321 -7.77 -17.95 9.30
C SER A 321 -8.60 -18.77 8.31
N GLN A 322 -9.53 -18.16 7.58
CA GLN A 322 -10.39 -18.84 6.60
C GLN A 322 -9.64 -19.15 5.30
N THR A 323 -10.20 -20.10 4.53
CA THR A 323 -9.65 -20.51 3.24
C THR A 323 -10.20 -19.63 2.11
N TYR A 324 -9.28 -18.90 1.47
CA TYR A 324 -9.53 -18.07 0.28
C TYR A 324 -8.38 -18.20 -0.70
N SER A 325 -8.48 -17.57 -1.89
CA SER A 325 -7.30 -17.11 -2.63
C SER A 325 -6.53 -16.13 -1.77
N ARG A 326 -5.24 -16.00 -1.99
CA ARG A 326 -4.41 -15.07 -1.20
C ARG A 326 -3.52 -14.25 -2.11
N SER A 327 -3.35 -12.99 -1.72
CA SER A 327 -2.31 -12.10 -2.21
C SER A 327 -1.51 -11.59 -1.04
N GLY A 328 -0.20 -11.54 -1.17
CA GLY A 328 0.67 -11.05 -0.12
C GLY A 328 1.95 -10.41 -0.64
N ILE A 329 2.47 -9.52 0.17
CA ILE A 329 3.76 -8.84 -0.06
C ILE A 329 4.66 -9.13 1.13
N GLY A 330 5.85 -9.64 0.86
CA GLY A 330 6.88 -9.93 1.86
C GLY A 330 8.16 -9.14 1.61
N MET A 331 8.96 -8.95 2.63
CA MET A 331 10.30 -8.38 2.52
C MET A 331 11.33 -9.23 3.24
N SER A 332 12.58 -9.23 2.77
CA SER A 332 13.73 -9.76 3.50
C SER A 332 14.06 -8.95 4.75
N GLN A 333 14.85 -9.50 5.66
CA GLN A 333 15.23 -8.83 6.90
C GLN A 333 15.96 -7.50 6.69
N ASP A 334 16.77 -7.39 5.64
CA ASP A 334 17.47 -6.16 5.27
C ASP A 334 16.60 -5.17 4.46
N GLY A 335 15.39 -5.60 4.04
CA GLY A 335 14.48 -4.81 3.21
C GLY A 335 14.92 -4.66 1.75
N LYS A 336 15.89 -5.45 1.29
CA LYS A 336 16.44 -5.35 -0.07
C LYS A 336 15.94 -6.42 -1.03
N THR A 337 15.10 -7.33 -0.57
CA THR A 337 14.40 -8.29 -1.41
C THR A 337 12.89 -8.19 -1.16
N LEU A 338 12.14 -7.99 -2.24
CA LEU A 338 10.68 -7.97 -2.25
C LEU A 338 10.17 -9.32 -2.74
N TYR A 339 9.17 -9.84 -2.04
CA TYR A 339 8.46 -11.07 -2.41
C TYR A 339 7.00 -10.76 -2.68
N LEU A 340 6.50 -11.16 -3.83
CA LEU A 340 5.08 -11.13 -4.17
C LEU A 340 4.57 -12.56 -4.25
N ILE A 341 3.38 -12.81 -3.73
CA ILE A 341 2.72 -14.12 -3.79
C ILE A 341 1.25 -13.98 -4.12
N VAL A 342 0.76 -14.87 -4.97
CA VAL A 342 -0.68 -15.12 -5.17
C VAL A 342 -0.94 -16.61 -5.11
N ILE A 343 -2.04 -17.01 -4.48
CA ILE A 343 -2.50 -18.40 -4.35
C ILE A 343 -3.94 -18.46 -4.84
N ASP A 344 -4.20 -19.34 -5.79
CA ASP A 344 -5.53 -19.52 -6.37
C ASP A 344 -6.53 -20.21 -5.43
N TYR A 345 -7.82 -20.06 -5.74
CA TYR A 345 -8.94 -20.65 -5.01
C TYR A 345 -10.08 -21.03 -5.95
N LYS A 346 -10.89 -22.02 -5.55
CA LYS A 346 -12.08 -22.48 -6.29
C LYS A 346 -11.76 -22.98 -7.71
N SER A 347 -10.56 -23.48 -7.95
CA SER A 347 -10.24 -24.19 -9.19
C SER A 347 -10.16 -25.69 -8.96
N SER A 348 -10.09 -26.48 -10.04
CA SER A 348 -9.90 -27.93 -9.94
C SER A 348 -8.53 -28.32 -9.37
N THR A 349 -7.58 -27.41 -9.36
CA THR A 349 -6.17 -27.62 -8.96
C THR A 349 -5.77 -26.81 -7.72
N SER A 350 -6.65 -25.93 -7.22
CA SER A 350 -6.34 -25.10 -6.05
C SER A 350 -7.59 -24.89 -5.17
N VAL A 351 -7.50 -25.37 -3.93
CA VAL A 351 -8.58 -25.25 -2.93
C VAL A 351 -8.49 -23.97 -2.12
N GLY A 352 -7.43 -23.16 -2.33
CA GLY A 352 -7.16 -21.96 -1.55
C GLY A 352 -6.55 -22.28 -0.18
N THR A 353 -6.22 -21.24 0.56
CA THR A 353 -5.55 -21.40 1.85
C THR A 353 -5.80 -20.22 2.79
N ASN A 354 -5.30 -20.31 4.04
CA ASN A 354 -5.25 -19.23 5.00
C ASN A 354 -3.94 -18.42 4.86
N THR A 355 -3.85 -17.29 5.56
CA THR A 355 -2.66 -16.44 5.52
C THR A 355 -1.44 -17.07 6.20
N ALA A 356 -1.64 -17.97 7.17
CA ALA A 356 -0.53 -18.67 7.83
C ALA A 356 0.25 -19.53 6.83
N THR A 357 -0.43 -20.32 6.00
CA THR A 357 0.22 -21.12 4.95
C THR A 357 0.96 -20.22 3.94
N MET A 358 0.35 -19.11 3.52
CA MET A 358 1.03 -18.12 2.66
C MET A 358 2.31 -17.60 3.30
N CYS A 359 2.28 -17.29 4.61
CA CYS A 359 3.46 -16.85 5.35
C CYS A 359 4.56 -17.91 5.40
N TYR A 360 4.23 -19.19 5.62
CA TYR A 360 5.24 -20.26 5.62
C TYR A 360 5.91 -20.42 4.26
N ILE A 361 5.15 -20.32 3.17
CA ILE A 361 5.71 -20.35 1.81
C ILE A 361 6.68 -19.18 1.61
N LEU A 362 6.27 -17.96 1.94
CA LEU A 362 7.13 -16.77 1.80
C LEU A 362 8.33 -16.79 2.75
N LYS A 363 8.17 -17.30 3.98
CA LYS A 363 9.29 -17.46 4.93
C LYS A 363 10.36 -18.38 4.38
N GLN A 364 9.98 -19.47 3.75
CA GLN A 364 10.94 -20.38 3.12
C GLN A 364 11.67 -19.74 1.93
N ALA A 365 11.01 -18.79 1.25
CA ALA A 365 11.64 -17.95 0.24
C ALA A 365 12.62 -16.92 0.82
N GLY A 366 12.57 -16.63 2.11
CA GLY A 366 13.43 -15.66 2.80
C GLY A 366 12.69 -14.43 3.32
N ALA A 367 11.35 -14.41 3.27
CA ALA A 367 10.59 -13.29 3.81
C ALA A 367 10.69 -13.23 5.33
N TRP A 368 10.86 -12.01 5.84
CA TRP A 368 10.99 -11.68 7.26
C TRP A 368 9.68 -11.10 7.82
N ASN A 369 9.10 -10.12 7.11
CA ASN A 369 7.78 -9.57 7.38
C ASN A 369 6.87 -9.77 6.16
N VAL A 370 5.56 -9.96 6.39
CA VAL A 370 4.56 -10.17 5.34
C VAL A 370 3.29 -9.41 5.66
N ALA A 371 2.79 -8.66 4.70
CA ALA A 371 1.47 -8.04 4.69
C ALA A 371 0.51 -8.84 3.77
N ASN A 372 -0.72 -9.09 4.26
CA ASN A 372 -1.78 -9.68 3.46
C ASN A 372 -2.56 -8.59 2.73
N MET A 373 -2.86 -8.83 1.44
CA MET A 373 -3.64 -7.95 0.58
C MET A 373 -5.07 -8.46 0.41
N ASP A 374 -5.84 -7.86 -0.48
CA ASP A 374 -7.18 -8.34 -0.79
C ASP A 374 -7.15 -9.73 -1.45
N ALA A 375 -8.18 -10.52 -1.21
CA ALA A 375 -8.31 -11.91 -1.62
C ALA A 375 -9.53 -12.10 -2.56
N GLY A 376 -9.94 -13.34 -2.78
CA GLY A 376 -11.06 -13.65 -3.67
C GLY A 376 -10.72 -13.33 -5.12
N GLY A 377 -11.67 -12.78 -5.86
CA GLY A 377 -11.47 -12.37 -7.24
C GLY A 377 -10.45 -11.26 -7.44
N SER A 378 -10.08 -10.54 -6.35
CA SER A 378 -9.02 -9.52 -6.38
C SER A 378 -7.62 -10.12 -6.41
N ALA A 379 -7.42 -11.35 -5.96
CA ALA A 379 -6.11 -11.99 -5.91
C ALA A 379 -5.59 -12.27 -7.34
N GLN A 380 -4.76 -11.37 -7.84
CA GLN A 380 -4.26 -11.39 -9.21
C GLN A 380 -2.76 -11.12 -9.26
N MET A 381 -2.05 -11.88 -10.10
CA MET A 381 -0.67 -11.59 -10.48
C MET A 381 -0.57 -11.43 -11.99
N MET A 382 0.07 -10.36 -12.40
CA MET A 382 0.38 -10.13 -13.81
C MET A 382 1.88 -10.21 -14.05
N LEU A 383 2.22 -10.66 -15.24
CA LEU A 383 3.57 -10.72 -15.74
C LEU A 383 3.59 -10.15 -17.18
N ARG A 384 4.28 -9.01 -17.37
CA ARG A 384 4.37 -8.31 -18.66
C ARG A 384 3.01 -8.14 -19.35
N GLY A 385 2.03 -7.63 -18.60
CA GLY A 385 0.68 -7.34 -19.10
C GLY A 385 -0.24 -8.55 -19.24
N LYS A 386 0.20 -9.75 -18.82
CA LYS A 386 -0.62 -10.98 -18.87
C LYS A 386 -0.91 -11.47 -17.47
N LEU A 387 -2.18 -11.78 -17.21
CA LEU A 387 -2.59 -12.46 -15.99
C LEU A 387 -1.99 -13.88 -16.00
N VAL A 388 -1.33 -14.28 -14.89
CA VAL A 388 -0.66 -15.58 -14.81
C VAL A 388 -1.35 -16.56 -13.88
N ASN A 389 -2.22 -16.09 -12.99
CA ASN A 389 -3.04 -16.91 -12.12
C ASN A 389 -4.50 -16.97 -12.60
N ASN A 390 -5.35 -17.74 -11.90
CA ASN A 390 -6.77 -17.90 -12.19
C ASN A 390 -7.61 -17.32 -11.04
N PRO A 391 -7.98 -16.03 -11.06
CA PRO A 391 -8.77 -15.39 -10.01
C PRO A 391 -10.10 -16.08 -9.79
N ALA A 392 -10.56 -16.17 -8.53
CA ALA A 392 -11.78 -16.87 -8.12
C ALA A 392 -13.09 -16.14 -8.52
#